data_6d08d2c21ac18fa2973a921bbe8276ea
#
_entry.id   6d08d2c21ac18fa2973a921bbe8276ea
#
_cell.length_a   1.000
_cell.length_b   1.000
_cell.length_c   1.000
_cell.angle_alpha   90.00
_cell.angle_beta   90.00
_cell.angle_gamma   90.00
#
_symmetry.space_group_name_H-M   'P 1'
#
loop_
_entity.id
_entity.type
_entity.pdbx_description
1 polymer ?
#
loop_
_entity_poly.entity_id
_entity_poly.type
_entity_poly.pdbx_seq_one_letter_code
_entity_poly.pdbx_strand_id
1 'polypeptide(L)'
;MISHLHNTTVSAINKELSNLAAANGSLSSGRVLTLVVLAEKGHSREAMRAAIRASHEHPSRIIVHISHDPLDPDQLDAEIHLGGDTGASEMIVLRGWGSASRPTEALISGLLLPDSPIVVWWPHSVPENPAQHSIGRIAQRRITDSARAEDPKEALKHLAEVYRAGDTDLAWTRLTLWRTQLAALMEQMPSSPVRRVVVWGSGKSPSVVLLGTWLGWKLEAPVHLATIGAANRGLYRVSIEREDGSVTMFRPGIS
;
A
#
# COMPACT_ATOMS: atom_id res chain seq x y z
N MET A 1 6.41 -16.54 -18.95
CA MET A 1 6.87 -15.97 -20.24
C MET A 1 7.12 -14.49 -20.03
N ILE A 2 8.24 -13.95 -20.57
CA ILE A 2 8.59 -12.54 -20.43
C ILE A 2 8.84 -11.98 -21.82
N SER A 3 8.29 -10.79 -22.13
CA SER A 3 8.52 -10.03 -23.35
C SER A 3 9.02 -8.63 -23.01
N HIS A 4 9.97 -8.11 -23.78
CA HIS A 4 10.57 -6.79 -23.59
C HIS A 4 10.29 -5.91 -24.82
N LEU A 5 9.83 -4.69 -24.59
CA LEU A 5 9.55 -3.69 -25.61
C LEU A 5 10.33 -2.41 -25.29
N HIS A 6 11.21 -2.01 -26.21
CA HIS A 6 11.99 -0.77 -26.09
C HIS A 6 11.34 0.37 -26.87
N ASN A 7 11.38 1.56 -26.31
CA ASN A 7 10.82 2.79 -26.87
C ASN A 7 9.41 2.57 -27.45
N THR A 8 8.51 2.08 -26.61
CA THR A 8 7.22 1.50 -26.98
C THR A 8 6.04 2.46 -26.76
N THR A 9 4.86 2.01 -27.17
CA THR A 9 3.59 2.71 -27.00
C THR A 9 2.53 1.81 -26.37
N VAL A 10 1.47 2.39 -25.83
CA VAL A 10 0.32 1.66 -25.28
C VAL A 10 -0.26 0.67 -26.31
N SER A 11 -0.36 1.09 -27.58
CA SER A 11 -0.86 0.25 -28.68
C SER A 11 0.03 -0.97 -28.91
N ALA A 12 1.36 -0.77 -28.92
CA ALA A 12 2.32 -1.87 -29.08
C ALA A 12 2.28 -2.84 -27.89
N ILE A 13 2.15 -2.32 -26.66
CA ILE A 13 2.02 -3.14 -25.46
C ILE A 13 0.74 -3.99 -25.53
N ASN A 14 -0.41 -3.42 -25.89
CA ASN A 14 -1.66 -4.15 -26.01
C ASN A 14 -1.61 -5.21 -27.12
N LYS A 15 -0.95 -4.92 -28.25
CA LYS A 15 -0.75 -5.89 -29.32
C LYS A 15 0.08 -7.08 -28.82
N GLU A 16 1.14 -6.81 -28.09
CA GLU A 16 2.00 -7.86 -27.53
C GLU A 16 1.28 -8.69 -26.46
N LEU A 17 0.50 -8.06 -25.58
CA LEU A 17 -0.37 -8.76 -24.62
C LEU A 17 -1.32 -9.72 -25.32
N SER A 18 -1.93 -9.29 -26.44
CA SER A 18 -2.82 -10.12 -27.23
C SER A 18 -2.09 -11.31 -27.87
N ASN A 19 -0.90 -11.09 -28.41
CA ASN A 19 -0.06 -12.13 -28.99
C ASN A 19 0.32 -13.19 -27.97
N LEU A 20 0.77 -12.75 -26.79
CA LEU A 20 1.16 -13.64 -25.70
C LEU A 20 -0.03 -14.42 -25.13
N ALA A 21 -1.20 -13.80 -25.04
CA ALA A 21 -2.42 -14.47 -24.60
C ALA A 21 -2.87 -15.54 -25.60
N ALA A 22 -2.78 -15.26 -26.91
CA ALA A 22 -3.08 -16.23 -27.96
C ALA A 22 -2.12 -17.42 -27.95
N ALA A 23 -0.83 -17.18 -27.70
CA ALA A 23 0.19 -18.24 -27.65
C ALA A 23 0.05 -19.19 -26.44
N ASN A 24 -0.50 -18.68 -25.32
CA ASN A 24 -0.61 -19.45 -24.04
C ASN A 24 -1.98 -20.10 -23.82
N GLY A 25 -2.90 -19.99 -24.75
CA GLY A 25 -4.29 -20.39 -24.51
C GLY A 25 -4.91 -19.51 -23.41
N SER A 26 -6.12 -19.04 -23.60
CA SER A 26 -6.87 -18.11 -22.75
C SER A 26 -6.56 -18.18 -21.24
N LEU A 27 -5.51 -17.53 -20.76
CA LEU A 27 -5.25 -17.29 -19.31
C LEU A 27 -6.07 -16.09 -18.79
N SER A 28 -7.04 -15.60 -19.56
CA SER A 28 -7.64 -14.31 -19.33
C SER A 28 -8.86 -14.31 -18.41
N SER A 29 -9.33 -15.47 -17.96
CA SER A 29 -10.51 -15.55 -17.09
C SER A 29 -10.12 -15.66 -15.61
N GLY A 30 -10.57 -14.72 -14.79
CA GLY A 30 -10.43 -14.78 -13.34
C GLY A 30 -9.74 -13.58 -12.69
N ARG A 31 -9.25 -12.61 -13.47
CA ARG A 31 -8.69 -11.37 -12.90
C ARG A 31 -9.80 -10.50 -12.35
N VAL A 32 -9.66 -10.10 -11.08
CA VAL A 32 -10.73 -9.42 -10.33
C VAL A 32 -10.50 -7.91 -10.19
N LEU A 33 -9.30 -7.42 -10.50
CA LEU A 33 -8.93 -6.01 -10.41
C LEU A 33 -7.71 -5.65 -11.26
N THR A 34 -7.50 -4.37 -11.49
CA THR A 34 -6.21 -3.82 -11.93
C THR A 34 -5.51 -3.14 -10.75
N LEU A 35 -4.29 -3.58 -10.43
CA LEU A 35 -3.42 -2.95 -9.45
C LEU A 35 -2.37 -2.09 -10.17
N VAL A 36 -2.42 -0.78 -9.96
CA VAL A 36 -1.43 0.16 -10.47
C VAL A 36 -0.44 0.51 -9.36
N VAL A 37 0.82 0.19 -9.54
CA VAL A 37 1.90 0.49 -8.58
C VAL A 37 2.75 1.63 -9.15
N LEU A 38 2.79 2.75 -8.43
CA LEU A 38 3.58 3.91 -8.80
C LEU A 38 4.86 3.94 -7.96
N ALA A 39 5.96 3.46 -8.53
CA ALA A 39 7.24 3.30 -7.86
C ALA A 39 8.31 4.23 -8.43
N GLU A 40 9.27 4.58 -7.61
CA GLU A 40 10.47 5.30 -8.00
C GLU A 40 11.62 4.35 -8.30
N LYS A 41 12.58 4.81 -9.11
CA LYS A 41 13.83 4.10 -9.38
C LYS A 41 14.53 3.71 -8.05
N GLY A 42 14.95 2.46 -7.95
CA GLY A 42 15.61 1.91 -6.75
C GLY A 42 14.66 1.24 -5.75
N HIS A 43 13.36 1.57 -5.75
CA HIS A 43 12.38 1.03 -4.80
C HIS A 43 11.38 0.05 -5.43
N SER A 44 11.39 -0.12 -6.75
CA SER A 44 10.41 -0.92 -7.50
C SER A 44 10.45 -2.42 -7.20
N ARG A 45 11.64 -2.99 -6.92
CA ARG A 45 11.80 -4.45 -6.75
C ARG A 45 11.00 -4.99 -5.55
N GLU A 46 11.01 -4.30 -4.42
CA GLU A 46 10.24 -4.70 -3.23
C GLU A 46 8.73 -4.58 -3.49
N ALA A 47 8.32 -3.48 -4.13
CA ALA A 47 6.93 -3.25 -4.49
C ALA A 47 6.40 -4.32 -5.47
N MET A 48 7.16 -4.67 -6.51
CA MET A 48 6.81 -5.74 -7.45
C MET A 48 6.67 -7.10 -6.74
N ARG A 49 7.60 -7.46 -5.86
CA ARG A 49 7.49 -8.70 -5.07
C ARG A 49 6.24 -8.73 -4.17
N ALA A 50 5.89 -7.59 -3.57
CA ALA A 50 4.70 -7.50 -2.74
C ALA A 50 3.43 -7.60 -3.59
N ALA A 51 3.37 -6.95 -4.75
CA ALA A 51 2.26 -7.03 -5.68
C ALA A 51 2.05 -8.46 -6.21
N ILE A 52 3.14 -9.15 -6.59
CA ILE A 52 3.09 -10.56 -7.02
C ILE A 52 2.54 -11.45 -5.89
N ARG A 53 3.02 -11.30 -4.66
CA ARG A 53 2.49 -12.08 -3.53
C ARG A 53 0.99 -11.83 -3.29
N ALA A 54 0.56 -10.59 -3.36
CA ALA A 54 -0.86 -10.24 -3.22
C ALA A 54 -1.72 -10.83 -4.37
N SER A 55 -1.16 -10.96 -5.56
CA SER A 55 -1.86 -11.50 -6.72
C SER A 55 -2.10 -13.01 -6.68
N HIS A 56 -1.43 -13.75 -5.80
CA HIS A 56 -1.74 -15.17 -5.57
C HIS A 56 -3.10 -15.34 -4.88
N GLU A 57 -3.47 -14.41 -4.01
CA GLU A 57 -4.80 -14.40 -3.35
C GLU A 57 -5.87 -13.74 -4.22
N HIS A 58 -5.49 -12.72 -4.99
CA HIS A 58 -6.37 -11.92 -5.82
C HIS A 58 -5.81 -11.78 -7.23
N PRO A 59 -6.08 -12.72 -8.14
CA PRO A 59 -5.61 -12.64 -9.52
C PRO A 59 -5.94 -11.30 -10.16
N SER A 60 -4.93 -10.62 -10.68
CA SER A 60 -5.04 -9.23 -11.10
C SER A 60 -4.17 -8.91 -12.32
N ARG A 61 -4.52 -7.82 -13.02
CA ARG A 61 -3.56 -7.14 -13.87
C ARG A 61 -2.73 -6.21 -13.00
N ILE A 62 -1.42 -6.38 -12.97
CA ILE A 62 -0.49 -5.52 -12.24
C ILE A 62 0.18 -4.61 -13.25
N ILE A 63 0.05 -3.29 -13.09
CA ILE A 63 0.77 -2.29 -13.88
C ILE A 63 1.72 -1.58 -12.94
N VAL A 64 3.02 -1.77 -13.14
CA VAL A 64 4.06 -1.09 -12.35
C VAL A 64 4.66 0.01 -13.21
N HIS A 65 4.46 1.26 -12.83
CA HIS A 65 5.16 2.38 -13.45
C HIS A 65 6.37 2.76 -12.59
N ILE A 66 7.56 2.74 -13.20
CA ILE A 66 8.82 3.13 -12.56
C ILE A 66 9.26 4.46 -13.16
N SER A 67 9.22 5.49 -12.33
CA SER A 67 9.68 6.82 -12.69
C SER A 67 11.20 6.88 -12.70
N HIS A 68 11.78 7.29 -13.83
CA HIS A 68 13.19 7.61 -14.00
C HIS A 68 13.39 9.13 -14.06
N ASP A 69 14.57 9.60 -14.50
CA ASP A 69 14.89 11.01 -14.52
C ASP A 69 13.98 11.77 -15.51
N PRO A 70 13.25 12.81 -15.07
CA PRO A 70 12.43 13.63 -15.96
C PRO A 70 13.23 14.53 -16.89
N LEU A 71 14.55 14.66 -16.67
CA LEU A 71 15.45 15.45 -17.54
C LEU A 71 16.11 14.62 -18.64
N ASP A 72 15.97 13.29 -18.59
CA ASP A 72 16.42 12.43 -19.66
C ASP A 72 15.52 12.59 -20.92
N PRO A 73 15.98 12.18 -22.11
CA PRO A 73 15.15 12.11 -23.30
C PRO A 73 13.90 11.26 -23.09
N ASP A 74 12.80 11.65 -23.72
CA ASP A 74 11.52 10.93 -23.66
C ASP A 74 11.66 9.50 -24.13
N GLN A 75 11.39 8.56 -23.24
CA GLN A 75 11.42 7.12 -23.54
C GLN A 75 10.43 6.38 -22.64
N LEU A 76 9.77 5.38 -23.21
CA LEU A 76 8.94 4.42 -22.51
C LEU A 76 9.37 3.01 -22.89
N ASP A 77 9.86 2.23 -21.93
CA ASP A 77 10.12 0.81 -22.09
C ASP A 77 9.06 0.00 -21.34
N ALA A 78 8.72 -1.17 -21.86
CA ALA A 78 7.79 -2.07 -21.20
C ALA A 78 8.35 -3.49 -21.12
N GLU A 79 8.01 -4.16 -20.02
CA GLU A 79 8.30 -5.57 -19.79
C GLU A 79 7.00 -6.26 -19.36
N ILE A 80 6.62 -7.32 -20.08
CA ILE A 80 5.36 -8.04 -19.85
C ILE A 80 5.68 -9.42 -19.30
N HIS A 81 5.07 -9.75 -18.16
CA HIS A 81 5.17 -11.07 -17.52
C HIS A 81 3.83 -11.77 -17.55
N LEU A 82 3.79 -13.01 -18.07
CA LEU A 82 2.61 -13.87 -18.08
C LEU A 82 2.95 -15.25 -17.54
N GLY A 83 2.15 -15.72 -16.56
CA GLY A 83 2.37 -17.02 -15.93
C GLY A 83 3.64 -17.07 -15.07
N GLY A 84 4.11 -18.27 -14.71
CA GLY A 84 5.25 -18.44 -13.82
C GLY A 84 4.99 -17.84 -12.43
N ASP A 85 5.87 -16.95 -11.97
CA ASP A 85 5.76 -16.33 -10.64
C ASP A 85 4.53 -15.44 -10.48
N THR A 86 3.91 -14.96 -11.57
CA THR A 86 2.66 -14.18 -11.53
C THR A 86 1.40 -15.05 -11.43
N GLY A 87 1.53 -16.37 -11.56
CA GLY A 87 0.39 -17.29 -11.50
C GLY A 87 -0.69 -16.97 -12.55
N ALA A 88 -1.93 -16.80 -12.10
CA ALA A 88 -3.06 -16.38 -12.96
C ALA A 88 -3.05 -14.88 -13.31
N SER A 89 -2.17 -14.10 -12.70
CA SER A 89 -2.03 -12.66 -12.93
C SER A 89 -1.11 -12.37 -14.12
N GLU A 90 -1.21 -11.16 -14.63
CA GLU A 90 -0.24 -10.61 -15.57
C GLU A 90 0.39 -9.35 -15.00
N MET A 91 1.65 -9.11 -15.30
CA MET A 91 2.33 -7.91 -14.85
C MET A 91 2.94 -7.17 -16.03
N ILE A 92 2.69 -5.87 -16.10
CA ILE A 92 3.25 -4.94 -17.08
C ILE A 92 4.12 -3.97 -16.29
N VAL A 93 5.42 -3.98 -16.55
CA VAL A 93 6.37 -3.04 -15.94
C VAL A 93 6.72 -1.98 -16.97
N LEU A 94 6.38 -0.74 -16.66
CA LEU A 94 6.66 0.44 -17.46
C LEU A 94 7.85 1.18 -16.86
N ARG A 95 8.84 1.52 -17.65
CA ARG A 95 9.95 2.38 -17.26
C ARG A 95 9.87 3.63 -18.10
N GLY A 96 9.66 4.78 -17.45
CA GLY A 96 9.47 6.07 -18.11
C GLY A 96 10.60 7.05 -17.80
N TRP A 97 11.15 7.68 -18.83
CA TRP A 97 12.12 8.78 -18.78
C TRP A 97 11.54 10.02 -19.43
N GLY A 98 12.10 11.19 -19.13
CA GLY A 98 11.61 12.45 -19.67
C GLY A 98 10.14 12.70 -19.31
N SER A 99 9.32 13.02 -20.28
CA SER A 99 7.87 13.20 -20.08
C SER A 99 7.15 11.92 -19.63
N ALA A 100 7.63 10.75 -20.03
CA ALA A 100 7.09 9.45 -19.62
C ALA A 100 7.46 9.06 -18.17
N SER A 101 8.35 9.79 -17.49
CA SER A 101 8.66 9.60 -16.07
C SER A 101 7.45 9.84 -15.16
N ARG A 102 6.49 10.64 -15.62
CA ARG A 102 5.23 10.92 -14.91
C ARG A 102 4.10 10.06 -15.47
N PRO A 103 3.49 9.18 -14.65
CA PRO A 103 2.37 8.38 -15.12
C PRO A 103 1.17 9.29 -15.41
N THR A 104 0.68 9.24 -16.64
CA THR A 104 -0.53 9.96 -17.05
C THR A 104 -1.74 9.04 -17.04
N GLU A 105 -2.93 9.63 -16.87
CA GLU A 105 -4.19 8.87 -16.98
C GLU A 105 -4.29 8.18 -18.34
N ALA A 106 -3.92 8.85 -19.44
CA ALA A 106 -3.98 8.29 -20.78
C ALA A 106 -3.08 7.05 -20.94
N LEU A 107 -1.87 7.05 -20.36
CA LEU A 107 -0.95 5.91 -20.39
C LEU A 107 -1.55 4.71 -19.64
N ILE A 108 -2.07 4.94 -18.44
CA ILE A 108 -2.56 3.86 -17.59
C ILE A 108 -3.91 3.35 -18.07
N SER A 109 -4.85 4.24 -18.45
CA SER A 109 -6.19 3.86 -18.89
C SER A 109 -6.19 2.94 -20.11
N GLY A 110 -5.24 3.13 -21.02
CA GLY A 110 -5.08 2.27 -22.18
C GLY A 110 -4.60 0.83 -21.87
N LEU A 111 -4.20 0.56 -20.63
CA LEU A 111 -3.71 -0.75 -20.18
C LEU A 111 -4.62 -1.40 -19.12
N LEU A 112 -5.69 -0.73 -18.69
CA LEU A 112 -6.61 -1.27 -17.69
C LEU A 112 -7.39 -2.48 -18.21
N LEU A 113 -7.83 -3.33 -17.29
CA LEU A 113 -8.86 -4.33 -17.59
C LEU A 113 -10.22 -3.65 -17.70
N PRO A 114 -11.00 -3.92 -18.77
CA PRO A 114 -12.38 -3.43 -18.85
C PRO A 114 -13.20 -3.88 -17.62
N ASP A 115 -14.08 -3.01 -17.15
CA ASP A 115 -15.07 -3.29 -16.10
C ASP A 115 -14.51 -3.83 -14.77
N SER A 116 -13.20 -3.70 -14.55
CA SER A 116 -12.54 -4.15 -13.32
C SER A 116 -12.21 -2.98 -12.39
N PRO A 117 -12.34 -3.16 -11.07
CA PRO A 117 -11.91 -2.15 -10.11
C PRO A 117 -10.42 -1.79 -10.26
N ILE A 118 -10.12 -0.50 -10.11
CA ILE A 118 -8.77 0.02 -10.17
C ILE A 118 -8.30 0.33 -8.75
N VAL A 119 -7.18 -0.25 -8.37
CA VAL A 119 -6.47 0.03 -7.13
C VAL A 119 -5.15 0.69 -7.47
N VAL A 120 -4.86 1.85 -6.93
CA VAL A 120 -3.53 2.48 -7.06
C VAL A 120 -2.77 2.41 -5.75
N TRP A 121 -1.48 2.13 -5.83
CA TRP A 121 -0.61 2.02 -4.68
C TRP A 121 0.69 2.83 -4.88
N TRP A 122 1.00 3.68 -3.91
CA TRP A 122 2.27 4.40 -3.76
C TRP A 122 3.08 3.75 -2.64
N PRO A 123 4.08 2.92 -2.96
CA PRO A 123 4.81 2.13 -1.96
C PRO A 123 5.78 2.93 -1.09
N HIS A 124 6.26 4.09 -1.54
CA HIS A 124 7.31 4.86 -0.87
C HIS A 124 7.01 6.36 -0.82
N SER A 125 6.68 6.97 -1.94
CA SER A 125 6.33 8.38 -2.00
C SER A 125 4.84 8.59 -1.77
N VAL A 126 4.51 9.43 -0.81
CA VAL A 126 3.12 9.81 -0.54
C VAL A 126 2.77 10.99 -1.45
N PRO A 127 1.75 10.89 -2.33
CA PRO A 127 1.34 12.01 -3.16
C PRO A 127 0.70 13.12 -2.32
N GLU A 128 0.82 14.37 -2.77
CA GLU A 128 0.23 15.53 -2.10
C GLU A 128 -1.28 15.38 -1.88
N ASN A 129 -1.99 14.83 -2.85
CA ASN A 129 -3.41 14.48 -2.68
C ASN A 129 -3.72 13.21 -3.48
N PRO A 130 -3.85 12.04 -2.82
CA PRO A 130 -4.11 10.77 -3.50
C PRO A 130 -5.33 10.81 -4.40
N ALA A 131 -6.44 11.43 -3.95
CA ALA A 131 -7.68 11.47 -4.70
C ALA A 131 -7.66 12.45 -5.88
N GLN A 132 -6.76 13.41 -5.88
CA GLN A 132 -6.58 14.38 -6.98
C GLN A 132 -5.41 14.02 -7.91
N HIS A 133 -4.57 13.08 -7.54
CA HIS A 133 -3.53 12.55 -8.42
C HIS A 133 -4.14 12.00 -9.71
N SER A 134 -3.49 12.18 -10.88
CA SER A 134 -4.01 11.78 -12.19
C SER A 134 -4.53 10.32 -12.19
N ILE A 135 -3.78 9.39 -11.62
CA ILE A 135 -4.18 7.98 -11.51
C ILE A 135 -5.14 7.75 -10.34
N GLY A 136 -5.01 8.53 -9.27
CA GLY A 136 -5.88 8.42 -8.08
C GLY A 136 -7.34 8.76 -8.37
N ARG A 137 -7.61 9.68 -9.31
CA ARG A 137 -8.97 10.08 -9.72
C ARG A 137 -9.77 8.95 -10.36
N ILE A 138 -9.10 8.08 -11.11
CA ILE A 138 -9.76 6.94 -11.79
C ILE A 138 -9.81 5.68 -10.92
N ALA A 139 -9.15 5.68 -9.75
CA ALA A 139 -9.07 4.53 -8.87
C ALA A 139 -10.19 4.52 -7.82
N GLN A 140 -10.81 3.34 -7.61
CA GLN A 140 -11.76 3.11 -6.52
C GLN A 140 -11.08 2.98 -5.16
N ARG A 141 -9.81 2.53 -5.14
CA ARG A 141 -9.00 2.42 -3.94
C ARG A 141 -7.62 3.03 -4.16
N ARG A 142 -7.16 3.79 -3.18
CA ARG A 142 -5.87 4.47 -3.18
C ARG A 142 -5.12 4.06 -1.92
N ILE A 143 -3.96 3.43 -2.11
CA ILE A 143 -3.15 2.85 -1.04
C ILE A 143 -1.86 3.66 -0.93
N THR A 144 -1.60 4.19 0.26
CA THR A 144 -0.34 4.85 0.64
C THR A 144 0.38 4.05 1.71
N ASP A 145 1.64 4.38 1.95
CA ASP A 145 2.43 3.84 3.05
C ASP A 145 3.21 4.97 3.75
N SER A 146 2.53 5.70 4.61
CA SER A 146 3.12 6.81 5.37
C SER A 146 4.35 6.39 6.19
N ALA A 147 4.43 5.11 6.60
CA ALA A 147 5.58 4.60 7.34
C ALA A 147 6.88 4.54 6.52
N ARG A 148 6.79 4.66 5.20
CA ARG A 148 7.92 4.68 4.26
C ARG A 148 8.33 6.09 3.83
N ALA A 149 7.53 7.10 4.17
CA ALA A 149 7.85 8.49 3.90
C ALA A 149 9.08 8.95 4.70
N GLU A 150 9.74 10.01 4.25
CA GLU A 150 10.90 10.62 4.93
C GLU A 150 10.52 11.09 6.34
N ASP A 151 9.38 11.80 6.48
CA ASP A 151 8.73 12.06 7.76
C ASP A 151 7.38 11.33 7.85
N PRO A 152 7.36 10.14 8.49
CA PRO A 152 6.17 9.31 8.54
C PRO A 152 4.98 9.93 9.26
N LYS A 153 5.22 10.75 10.30
CA LYS A 153 4.13 11.36 11.07
C LYS A 153 3.51 12.54 10.34
N GLU A 154 4.33 13.38 9.73
CA GLU A 154 3.82 14.50 8.95
C GLU A 154 3.10 13.99 7.70
N ALA A 155 3.60 12.94 7.05
CA ALA A 155 2.91 12.27 5.95
C ALA A 155 1.53 11.73 6.38
N LEU A 156 1.44 11.06 7.55
CA LEU A 156 0.16 10.58 8.08
C LEU A 156 -0.82 11.73 8.36
N LYS A 157 -0.34 12.80 8.99
CA LYS A 157 -1.15 13.99 9.30
C LYS A 157 -1.68 14.62 8.01
N HIS A 158 -0.81 14.84 7.03
CA HIS A 158 -1.19 15.37 5.74
C HIS A 158 -2.25 14.49 5.04
N LEU A 159 -2.05 13.17 5.00
CA LEU A 159 -3.03 12.24 4.44
C LEU A 159 -4.39 12.29 5.16
N ALA A 160 -4.39 12.52 6.48
CA ALA A 160 -5.65 12.68 7.22
C ALA A 160 -6.39 13.98 6.84
N GLU A 161 -5.68 15.07 6.55
CA GLU A 161 -6.26 16.35 6.14
C GLU A 161 -6.89 16.29 4.73
N VAL A 162 -6.27 15.53 3.80
CA VAL A 162 -6.75 15.41 2.42
C VAL A 162 -7.59 14.15 2.16
N TYR A 163 -7.89 13.37 3.20
CA TYR A 163 -8.59 12.08 3.11
C TYR A 163 -9.88 12.14 2.28
N ARG A 164 -10.06 11.14 1.42
CA ARG A 164 -11.31 10.88 0.70
C ARG A 164 -11.68 9.40 0.81
N ALA A 165 -12.98 9.13 0.73
CA ALA A 165 -13.46 7.75 0.71
C ALA A 165 -12.75 6.93 -0.38
N GLY A 166 -12.23 5.75 0.00
CA GLY A 166 -11.38 4.91 -0.85
C GLY A 166 -9.89 5.04 -0.57
N ASP A 167 -9.45 6.01 0.26
CA ASP A 167 -8.06 6.13 0.72
C ASP A 167 -7.79 5.15 1.85
N THR A 168 -6.62 4.55 1.84
CA THR A 168 -6.14 3.62 2.88
C THR A 168 -4.63 3.75 3.01
N ASP A 169 -4.15 3.86 4.26
CA ASP A 169 -2.72 3.79 4.55
C ASP A 169 -2.33 2.44 5.14
N LEU A 170 -1.22 1.87 4.67
CA LEU A 170 -0.74 0.57 5.16
C LEU A 170 -0.33 0.58 6.64
N ALA A 171 -0.03 1.74 7.23
CA ALA A 171 0.20 1.84 8.66
C ALA A 171 -1.04 1.42 9.47
N TRP A 172 -2.26 1.70 8.96
CA TRP A 172 -3.51 1.22 9.53
C TRP A 172 -3.70 -0.29 9.34
N THR A 173 -3.43 -0.79 8.16
CA THR A 173 -3.55 -2.22 7.84
C THR A 173 -2.64 -3.09 8.73
N ARG A 174 -1.42 -2.60 9.02
CA ARG A 174 -0.49 -3.27 9.94
C ARG A 174 -1.01 -3.40 11.38
N LEU A 175 -2.03 -2.66 11.74
CA LEU A 175 -2.66 -2.72 13.08
C LEU A 175 -3.78 -3.76 13.20
N THR A 176 -4.16 -4.42 12.12
CA THR A 176 -5.30 -5.36 12.12
C THR A 176 -5.17 -6.41 13.22
N LEU A 177 -4.03 -7.08 13.32
CA LEU A 177 -3.81 -8.09 14.35
C LEU A 177 -3.85 -7.49 15.76
N TRP A 178 -3.23 -6.32 15.98
CA TRP A 178 -3.27 -5.62 17.26
C TRP A 178 -4.70 -5.27 17.68
N ARG A 179 -5.47 -4.70 16.76
CA ARG A 179 -6.87 -4.32 17.02
C ARG A 179 -7.74 -5.52 17.33
N THR A 180 -7.60 -6.61 16.56
CA THR A 180 -8.35 -7.85 16.78
C THR A 180 -8.03 -8.47 18.14
N GLN A 181 -6.74 -8.58 18.49
CA GLN A 181 -6.33 -9.17 19.77
C GLN A 181 -6.73 -8.29 20.96
N LEU A 182 -6.59 -6.97 20.86
CA LEU A 182 -7.03 -6.05 21.92
C LEU A 182 -8.54 -6.10 22.12
N ALA A 183 -9.33 -6.15 21.04
CA ALA A 183 -10.77 -6.29 21.12
C ALA A 183 -11.17 -7.59 21.82
N ALA A 184 -10.63 -8.73 21.36
CA ALA A 184 -10.89 -10.04 21.97
C ALA A 184 -10.48 -10.10 23.45
N LEU A 185 -9.37 -9.45 23.82
CA LEU A 185 -8.92 -9.38 25.19
C LEU A 185 -9.91 -8.58 26.08
N MET A 186 -10.40 -7.45 25.57
CA MET A 186 -11.36 -6.61 26.28
C MET A 186 -12.74 -7.29 26.43
N GLU A 187 -13.17 -8.08 25.44
CA GLU A 187 -14.42 -8.85 25.50
C GLU A 187 -14.40 -9.97 26.58
N GLN A 188 -13.23 -10.53 26.85
CA GLN A 188 -13.07 -11.58 27.87
C GLN A 188 -13.01 -11.06 29.31
N MET A 189 -12.94 -9.75 29.49
CA MET A 189 -12.78 -9.14 30.79
C MET A 189 -14.11 -8.58 31.32
N PRO A 190 -14.34 -8.56 32.64
CA PRO A 190 -15.48 -7.86 33.24
C PRO A 190 -15.51 -6.39 32.80
N SER A 191 -16.70 -5.83 32.69
CA SER A 191 -16.84 -4.39 32.40
C SER A 191 -16.28 -3.57 33.55
N SER A 192 -15.33 -2.69 33.25
CA SER A 192 -14.72 -1.77 34.24
C SER A 192 -14.25 -0.52 33.50
N PRO A 193 -14.44 0.67 34.08
CA PRO A 193 -14.02 1.92 33.47
C PRO A 193 -12.51 1.94 33.16
N VAL A 194 -12.17 2.42 31.97
CA VAL A 194 -10.78 2.61 31.57
C VAL A 194 -10.29 3.98 32.04
N ARG A 195 -9.23 4.01 32.81
CA ARG A 195 -8.63 5.23 33.35
C ARG A 195 -7.64 5.87 32.38
N ARG A 196 -6.84 5.03 31.73
CA ARG A 196 -5.78 5.50 30.82
C ARG A 196 -5.34 4.38 29.88
N VAL A 197 -4.94 4.78 28.68
CA VAL A 197 -4.24 3.92 27.71
C VAL A 197 -2.83 4.43 27.52
N VAL A 198 -1.85 3.52 27.52
CA VAL A 198 -0.47 3.85 27.15
C VAL A 198 -0.05 2.99 25.98
N VAL A 199 0.47 3.63 24.91
CA VAL A 199 0.96 2.97 23.70
C VAL A 199 2.43 3.25 23.54
N TRP A 200 3.26 2.20 23.54
CA TRP A 200 4.72 2.31 23.40
C TRP A 200 5.14 1.89 21.99
N GLY A 201 6.02 2.67 21.40
CA GLY A 201 6.64 2.35 20.13
C GLY A 201 7.65 3.38 19.67
N SER A 202 8.10 3.27 18.43
CA SER A 202 8.99 4.25 17.83
C SER A 202 8.31 5.62 17.74
N GLY A 203 9.02 6.67 18.16
CA GLY A 203 8.57 8.05 18.04
C GLY A 203 8.22 8.50 16.61
N LYS A 204 8.69 7.78 15.59
CA LYS A 204 8.41 8.04 14.16
C LYS A 204 7.30 7.15 13.58
N SER A 205 6.72 6.22 14.34
CA SER A 205 5.77 5.24 13.81
C SER A 205 4.35 5.81 13.66
N PRO A 206 3.79 5.89 12.45
CA PRO A 206 2.39 6.27 12.24
C PRO A 206 1.42 5.28 12.91
N SER A 207 1.77 4.00 12.95
CA SER A 207 0.95 2.96 13.59
C SER A 207 0.74 3.20 15.08
N VAL A 208 1.72 3.79 15.79
CA VAL A 208 1.59 4.16 17.21
C VAL A 208 0.52 5.24 17.39
N VAL A 209 0.56 6.26 16.53
CA VAL A 209 -0.43 7.35 16.55
C VAL A 209 -1.82 6.81 16.23
N LEU A 210 -1.96 6.04 15.15
CA LEU A 210 -3.24 5.48 14.72
C LEU A 210 -3.87 4.57 15.77
N LEU A 211 -3.07 3.68 16.38
CA LEU A 211 -3.58 2.79 17.42
C LEU A 211 -4.00 3.57 18.66
N GLY A 212 -3.18 4.54 19.09
CA GLY A 212 -3.51 5.38 20.24
C GLY A 212 -4.81 6.15 20.00
N THR A 213 -4.96 6.80 18.86
CA THR A 213 -6.18 7.53 18.49
C THR A 213 -7.40 6.60 18.47
N TRP A 214 -7.27 5.41 17.86
CA TRP A 214 -8.35 4.43 17.81
C TRP A 214 -8.77 3.94 19.21
N LEU A 215 -7.80 3.63 20.07
CA LEU A 215 -8.07 3.19 21.44
C LEU A 215 -8.71 4.32 22.27
N GLY A 216 -8.20 5.55 22.18
CA GLY A 216 -8.77 6.69 22.88
C GLY A 216 -10.23 6.94 22.52
N TRP A 217 -10.54 6.83 21.21
CA TRP A 217 -11.92 6.97 20.73
C TRP A 217 -12.82 5.80 21.16
N LYS A 218 -12.34 4.56 21.08
CA LYS A 218 -13.14 3.37 21.39
C LYS A 218 -13.37 3.16 22.88
N LEU A 219 -12.41 3.54 23.71
CA LEU A 219 -12.46 3.36 25.17
C LEU A 219 -12.82 4.64 25.93
N GLU A 220 -13.03 5.74 25.20
CA GLU A 220 -13.34 7.07 25.77
C GLU A 220 -12.38 7.48 26.89
N ALA A 221 -11.09 7.14 26.73
CA ALA A 221 -10.07 7.28 27.76
C ALA A 221 -8.87 8.10 27.28
N PRO A 222 -8.18 8.83 28.16
CA PRO A 222 -6.96 9.55 27.81
C PRO A 222 -5.86 8.58 27.36
N VAL A 223 -5.12 8.97 26.30
CA VAL A 223 -4.05 8.18 25.72
C VAL A 223 -2.71 8.87 25.88
N HIS A 224 -1.73 8.11 26.32
CA HIS A 224 -0.32 8.52 26.36
C HIS A 224 0.50 7.72 25.37
N LEU A 225 1.20 8.41 24.45
CA LEU A 225 2.13 7.81 23.50
C LEU A 225 3.54 7.88 24.08
N ALA A 226 4.11 6.73 24.42
CA ALA A 226 5.44 6.63 25.01
C ALA A 226 6.46 6.16 23.96
N THR A 227 7.58 6.85 23.87
CA THR A 227 8.64 6.51 22.92
C THR A 227 9.60 5.50 23.56
N ILE A 228 9.91 4.44 22.83
CA ILE A 228 10.96 3.50 23.15
C ILE A 228 12.17 3.80 22.24
N GLY A 229 13.39 3.62 22.74
CA GLY A 229 14.63 3.96 22.05
C GLY A 229 14.74 3.44 20.61
N ALA A 230 15.67 4.01 19.85
CA ALA A 230 15.78 3.91 18.40
C ALA A 230 15.88 2.50 17.78
N ALA A 231 16.13 1.46 18.56
CA ALA A 231 16.22 0.06 18.09
C ALA A 231 14.84 -0.53 17.69
N ASN A 232 13.73 0.01 18.19
CA ASN A 232 12.39 -0.50 17.93
C ASN A 232 11.70 0.27 16.81
N ARG A 233 11.61 -0.35 15.64
CA ARG A 233 10.91 0.19 14.46
C ARG A 233 9.42 -0.18 14.47
N GLY A 234 8.59 0.50 15.25
CA GLY A 234 7.14 0.29 15.20
C GLY A 234 6.45 0.24 16.56
N LEU A 235 5.29 -0.40 16.59
CA LEU A 235 4.49 -0.62 17.79
C LEU A 235 5.07 -1.78 18.60
N TYR A 236 5.23 -1.58 19.92
CA TYR A 236 5.84 -2.56 20.81
C TYR A 236 4.92 -3.05 21.91
N ARG A 237 4.22 -2.14 22.61
CA ARG A 237 3.42 -2.47 23.79
C ARG A 237 2.19 -1.58 23.89
N VAL A 238 1.10 -2.13 24.41
CA VAL A 238 -0.10 -1.38 24.80
C VAL A 238 -0.44 -1.80 26.22
N SER A 239 -0.75 -0.83 27.09
CA SER A 239 -1.32 -1.07 28.42
C SER A 239 -2.61 -0.29 28.55
N ILE A 240 -3.66 -0.96 29.02
CA ILE A 240 -4.96 -0.38 29.33
C ILE A 240 -5.12 -0.45 30.84
N GLU A 241 -5.10 0.70 31.50
CA GLU A 241 -5.28 0.83 32.95
C GLU A 241 -6.75 1.03 33.24
N ARG A 242 -7.29 0.19 34.11
CA ARG A 242 -8.69 0.15 34.49
C ARG A 242 -8.82 0.36 36.02
N GLU A 243 -10.03 0.51 36.51
CA GLU A 243 -10.25 0.64 37.97
C GLU A 243 -9.92 -0.64 38.73
N ASP A 244 -10.15 -1.81 38.11
CA ASP A 244 -9.95 -3.14 38.67
C ASP A 244 -8.59 -3.77 38.34
N GLY A 245 -7.69 -3.03 37.69
CA GLY A 245 -6.35 -3.52 37.31
C GLY A 245 -5.85 -3.02 35.99
N SER A 246 -4.85 -3.67 35.41
CA SER A 246 -4.28 -3.32 34.10
C SER A 246 -4.14 -4.52 33.19
N VAL A 247 -4.36 -4.27 31.89
CA VAL A 247 -4.15 -5.23 30.81
C VAL A 247 -2.99 -4.76 29.95
N THR A 248 -2.06 -5.66 29.68
CA THR A 248 -0.90 -5.33 28.86
C THR A 248 -0.70 -6.36 27.74
N MET A 249 -0.58 -5.86 26.52
CA MET A 249 -0.18 -6.63 25.35
C MET A 249 1.15 -6.12 24.82
N PHE A 250 2.07 -6.99 24.46
CA PHE A 250 3.37 -6.63 23.94
C PHE A 250 3.83 -7.61 22.86
N ARG A 251 4.74 -7.16 21.99
CA ARG A 251 5.36 -8.00 20.96
C ARG A 251 6.53 -8.76 21.60
N PRO A 252 6.48 -10.10 21.69
CA PRO A 252 7.61 -10.89 22.20
C PRO A 252 8.78 -10.86 21.23
N GLY A 253 10.02 -10.92 21.73
CA GLY A 253 11.21 -11.21 20.93
C GLY A 253 11.94 -10.01 20.31
N ILE A 254 11.79 -8.81 20.87
CA ILE A 254 12.70 -7.67 20.59
C ILE A 254 13.38 -7.33 21.92
N SER A 255 14.37 -8.13 22.28
CA SER A 255 15.37 -7.82 23.31
C SER A 255 16.60 -7.19 22.67
#